data_1e0072706a26197fed7c09f8a698b599
#
_entry.id   1e0072706a26197fed7c09f8a698b599
#
_cell.length_a   1.000
_cell.length_b   1.000
_cell.length_c   1.000
_cell.angle_alpha   90.00
_cell.angle_beta   90.00
_cell.angle_gamma   90.00
#
_symmetry.space_group_name_H-M   'P 1'
#
loop_
_entity.id
_entity.type
_entity.pdbx_description
1 polymer ?
#
loop_
_entity_poly.entity_id
_entity_poly.type
_entity_poly.pdbx_seq_one_letter_code
_entity_poly.pdbx_strand_id
1 'polypeptide(L)'
;MHREDLIFSDDRIGIVAPIYGHEVPAMVREFLEKATFQTPYFYMILTYGNRHGGAAELAQELCARCGIPVRYINLVHMVDNWLPVFDMEEEQLAVIQTDVAQKVAWIAPVTEADRAAHQAFLAGMRLAPPDAWQHLLRVTQDCIGCGICQQVCPSASIRLVEDRAEHVPGRCQTCLACAHACPRKAVQLTVPEKNPSARYRNPHVTLRELIQANQQPGCAGPAETEGGRV
;
A
#
# COMPACT_ATOMS: atom_id res chain seq x y z
N MET A 1 8.54 8.72 -9.64
CA MET A 1 7.77 8.90 -10.89
C MET A 1 8.42 10.01 -11.68
N HIS A 2 8.95 9.70 -12.88
CA HIS A 2 9.70 10.65 -13.73
C HIS A 2 8.94 10.91 -15.04
N ARG A 3 7.68 11.29 -14.98
CA ARG A 3 7.01 11.89 -16.14
C ARG A 3 6.90 13.37 -15.88
N GLU A 4 7.41 14.17 -16.80
CA GLU A 4 7.34 15.64 -16.73
C GLU A 4 5.90 16.16 -16.86
N ASP A 5 4.98 15.36 -17.50
CA ASP A 5 3.57 15.70 -17.62
C ASP A 5 2.67 14.53 -17.20
N LEU A 6 2.10 14.61 -16.00
CA LEU A 6 1.10 13.67 -15.50
C LEU A 6 -0.31 14.21 -15.78
N ILE A 7 -0.67 14.29 -17.05
CA ILE A 7 -1.99 14.77 -17.48
C ILE A 7 -2.82 13.56 -17.91
N PHE A 8 -3.98 13.41 -17.30
CA PHE A 8 -4.95 12.35 -17.60
C PHE A 8 -6.25 12.98 -18.05
N SER A 9 -6.78 12.55 -19.18
CA SER A 9 -8.04 13.07 -19.74
C SER A 9 -8.95 11.90 -20.11
N ASP A 10 -10.15 11.87 -19.53
CA ASP A 10 -11.20 10.88 -19.84
C ASP A 10 -12.53 11.37 -19.27
N ASP A 11 -13.65 10.79 -19.74
CA ASP A 11 -14.99 11.06 -19.21
C ASP A 11 -15.13 10.69 -17.74
N ARG A 12 -14.42 9.66 -17.31
CA ARG A 12 -14.39 9.20 -15.91
C ARG A 12 -12.98 8.75 -15.53
N ILE A 13 -12.46 9.30 -14.44
CA ILE A 13 -11.18 8.89 -13.91
C ILE A 13 -11.36 8.43 -12.47
N GLY A 14 -10.84 7.27 -12.15
CA GLY A 14 -10.90 6.70 -10.81
C GLY A 14 -9.54 6.31 -10.26
N ILE A 15 -9.37 6.51 -8.96
CA ILE A 15 -8.23 6.01 -8.19
C ILE A 15 -8.72 4.91 -7.25
N VAL A 16 -8.06 3.76 -7.31
CA VAL A 16 -8.24 2.68 -6.34
C VAL A 16 -6.98 2.59 -5.50
N ALA A 17 -7.12 2.73 -4.18
CA ALA A 17 -5.98 2.72 -3.27
C ALA A 17 -6.31 2.06 -1.94
N PRO A 18 -5.34 1.44 -1.26
CA PRO A 18 -5.52 1.01 0.12
C PRO A 18 -5.48 2.21 1.09
N ILE A 19 -5.98 1.98 2.30
CA ILE A 19 -5.80 2.89 3.44
C ILE A 19 -4.66 2.32 4.30
N TYR A 20 -3.63 3.13 4.55
CA TYR A 20 -2.54 2.82 5.47
C TYR A 20 -2.50 3.87 6.58
N GLY A 21 -2.66 3.42 7.83
CA GLY A 21 -2.64 4.34 8.95
C GLY A 21 -3.71 5.44 8.86
N HIS A 22 -4.92 5.08 8.43
CA HIS A 22 -6.09 5.96 8.28
C HIS A 22 -6.01 6.98 7.12
N GLU A 23 -4.99 6.90 6.26
CA GLU A 23 -4.81 7.78 5.10
C GLU A 23 -4.51 6.97 3.83
N VAL A 24 -4.57 7.62 2.67
CA VAL A 24 -4.00 7.05 1.45
C VAL A 24 -2.47 6.98 1.57
N PRO A 25 -1.81 5.96 0.98
CA PRO A 25 -0.36 5.84 1.00
C PRO A 25 0.35 7.09 0.48
N ALA A 26 1.53 7.37 0.99
CA ALA A 26 2.32 8.55 0.60
C ALA A 26 2.52 8.64 -0.92
N MET A 27 2.77 7.52 -1.58
CA MET A 27 2.92 7.48 -3.04
C MET A 27 1.63 7.89 -3.80
N VAL A 28 0.46 7.59 -3.25
CA VAL A 28 -0.83 8.01 -3.83
C VAL A 28 -1.03 9.51 -3.62
N ARG A 29 -0.70 10.00 -2.44
CA ARG A 29 -0.73 11.44 -2.15
C ARG A 29 0.18 12.22 -3.10
N GLU A 30 1.43 11.81 -3.22
CA GLU A 30 2.40 12.43 -4.15
C GLU A 30 1.94 12.39 -5.61
N PHE A 31 1.26 11.31 -6.00
CA PHE A 31 0.69 11.20 -7.34
C PHE A 31 -0.42 12.21 -7.56
N LEU A 32 -1.38 12.33 -6.63
CA LEU A 32 -2.48 13.27 -6.71
C LEU A 32 -2.00 14.73 -6.70
N GLU A 33 -0.95 15.04 -5.94
CA GLU A 33 -0.32 16.37 -5.87
C GLU A 33 0.39 16.78 -7.17
N LYS A 34 0.88 15.80 -7.95
CA LYS A 34 1.65 16.04 -9.18
C LYS A 34 0.84 15.88 -10.46
N ALA A 35 -0.28 15.16 -10.41
CA ALA A 35 -1.08 14.83 -11.57
C ALA A 35 -2.17 15.89 -11.84
N THR A 36 -2.49 16.06 -13.11
CA THR A 36 -3.64 16.86 -13.56
C THR A 36 -4.68 15.94 -14.14
N PHE A 37 -5.93 16.07 -13.68
CA PHE A 37 -7.04 15.27 -14.13
C PHE A 37 -8.07 16.13 -14.86
N GLN A 38 -8.23 15.90 -16.16
CA GLN A 38 -9.22 16.55 -17.01
C GLN A 38 -10.41 15.61 -17.17
N THR A 39 -11.35 15.67 -16.23
CA THR A 39 -12.53 14.80 -16.21
C THR A 39 -13.72 15.49 -15.54
N PRO A 40 -14.94 15.31 -16.05
CA PRO A 40 -16.16 15.74 -15.36
C PRO A 40 -16.51 14.86 -14.16
N TYR A 41 -15.94 13.63 -14.06
CA TYR A 41 -16.26 12.69 -13.00
C TYR A 41 -15.01 11.99 -12.46
N PHE A 42 -14.48 12.53 -11.36
CA PHE A 42 -13.39 11.91 -10.61
C PHE A 42 -13.92 11.16 -9.39
N TYR A 43 -13.47 9.93 -9.18
CA TYR A 43 -13.89 9.11 -8.03
C TYR A 43 -12.73 8.37 -7.39
N MET A 44 -12.92 7.95 -6.13
CA MET A 44 -11.96 7.11 -5.42
C MET A 44 -12.64 5.89 -4.81
N ILE A 45 -11.96 4.75 -4.85
CA ILE A 45 -12.30 3.52 -4.12
C ILE A 45 -11.16 3.24 -3.16
N LEU A 46 -11.45 3.28 -1.86
CA LEU A 46 -10.45 3.09 -0.83
C LEU A 46 -10.69 1.75 -0.12
N THR A 47 -9.67 0.89 -0.09
CA THR A 47 -9.77 -0.41 0.58
C THR A 47 -9.17 -0.34 1.98
N TYR A 48 -9.80 -0.97 2.96
CA TYR A 48 -9.32 -1.01 4.34
C TYR A 48 -9.52 -2.40 4.95
N GLY A 49 -8.72 -2.73 5.96
CA GLY A 49 -8.85 -3.97 6.73
C GLY A 49 -9.72 -3.77 7.97
N ASN A 50 -9.17 -3.29 9.05
CA ASN A 50 -9.88 -3.17 10.33
C ASN A 50 -10.67 -1.86 10.44
N ARG A 51 -10.00 -0.71 10.21
CA ARG A 51 -10.61 0.62 10.39
C ARG A 51 -10.24 1.55 9.24
N HIS A 52 -11.21 2.31 8.77
CA HIS A 52 -10.97 3.36 7.76
C HIS A 52 -10.58 4.72 8.36
N GLY A 53 -10.87 4.98 9.64
CA GLY A 53 -10.35 6.09 10.45
C GLY A 53 -10.52 7.49 9.88
N GLY A 54 -11.59 7.77 9.13
CA GLY A 54 -11.79 9.07 8.49
C GLY A 54 -11.07 9.23 7.15
N ALA A 55 -10.54 8.15 6.58
CA ALA A 55 -9.77 8.20 5.34
C ALA A 55 -10.54 8.80 4.15
N ALA A 56 -11.85 8.62 4.07
CA ALA A 56 -12.66 9.23 3.01
C ALA A 56 -12.68 10.76 3.09
N GLU A 57 -12.83 11.32 4.28
CA GLU A 57 -12.79 12.77 4.51
C GLU A 57 -11.39 13.32 4.21
N LEU A 58 -10.35 12.66 4.70
CA LEU A 58 -8.96 13.05 4.44
C LEU A 58 -8.61 12.99 2.95
N ALA A 59 -9.10 11.98 2.22
CA ALA A 59 -8.95 11.88 0.78
C ALA A 59 -9.73 13.00 0.05
N GLN A 60 -10.92 13.36 0.51
CA GLN A 60 -11.69 14.47 -0.02
C GLN A 60 -10.95 15.81 0.18
N GLU A 61 -10.43 16.04 1.38
CA GLU A 61 -9.63 17.22 1.69
C GLU A 61 -8.35 17.28 0.84
N LEU A 62 -7.67 16.15 0.65
CA LEU A 62 -6.50 16.06 -0.22
C LEU A 62 -6.87 16.43 -1.67
N CYS A 63 -7.94 15.84 -2.21
CA CYS A 63 -8.42 16.16 -3.55
C CYS A 63 -8.75 17.65 -3.69
N ALA A 64 -9.42 18.24 -2.69
CA ALA A 64 -9.74 19.66 -2.68
C ALA A 64 -8.49 20.55 -2.71
N ARG A 65 -7.47 20.21 -1.93
CA ARG A 65 -6.17 20.92 -1.95
C ARG A 65 -5.46 20.81 -3.30
N CYS A 66 -5.62 19.66 -3.98
CA CYS A 66 -5.06 19.42 -5.32
C CYS A 66 -5.90 20.01 -6.45
N GLY A 67 -7.03 20.66 -6.17
CA GLY A 67 -7.95 21.18 -7.18
C GLY A 67 -8.71 20.08 -7.94
N ILE A 68 -8.84 18.88 -7.37
CA ILE A 68 -9.51 17.73 -7.98
C ILE A 68 -10.96 17.69 -7.49
N PRO A 69 -11.96 17.89 -8.37
CA PRO A 69 -13.37 17.91 -7.98
C PRO A 69 -13.91 16.47 -7.82
N VAL A 70 -13.52 15.78 -6.75
CA VAL A 70 -13.97 14.42 -6.48
C VAL A 70 -15.50 14.38 -6.32
N ARG A 71 -16.14 13.46 -7.05
CA ARG A 71 -17.61 13.29 -7.08
C ARG A 71 -18.10 12.13 -6.24
N TYR A 72 -17.24 11.15 -6.01
CA TYR A 72 -17.59 9.94 -5.29
C TYR A 72 -16.37 9.34 -4.61
N ILE A 73 -16.53 8.96 -3.35
CA ILE A 73 -15.54 8.16 -2.62
C ILE A 73 -16.27 6.98 -1.99
N ASN A 74 -15.75 5.77 -2.18
CA ASN A 74 -16.29 4.58 -1.55
C ASN A 74 -15.21 3.85 -0.76
N LEU A 75 -15.65 3.18 0.31
CA LEU A 75 -14.81 2.38 1.21
C LEU A 75 -15.14 0.91 1.02
N VAL A 76 -14.15 0.07 0.78
CA VAL A 76 -14.33 -1.37 0.59
C VAL A 76 -13.55 -2.13 1.64
N HIS A 77 -14.26 -2.90 2.46
CA HIS A 77 -13.66 -3.74 3.49
C HIS A 77 -12.96 -4.95 2.86
N MET A 78 -11.70 -5.15 3.21
CA MET A 78 -10.84 -6.23 2.73
C MET A 78 -10.16 -6.93 3.91
N VAL A 79 -9.39 -7.98 3.63
CA VAL A 79 -8.51 -8.61 4.64
C VAL A 79 -7.49 -7.59 5.12
N ASP A 80 -7.34 -7.43 6.44
CA ASP A 80 -6.20 -6.67 6.98
C ASP A 80 -4.91 -7.49 6.81
N ASN A 81 -3.84 -6.83 6.45
CA ASN A 81 -2.55 -7.48 6.17
C ASN A 81 -1.42 -7.06 7.13
N TRP A 82 -1.74 -6.34 8.21
CA TRP A 82 -0.76 -5.85 9.16
C TRP A 82 -0.33 -6.96 10.14
N LEU A 83 0.73 -7.69 9.79
CA LEU A 83 1.25 -8.89 10.49
C LEU A 83 1.51 -8.73 12.00
N PRO A 84 1.91 -7.57 12.54
CA PRO A 84 2.09 -7.43 13.99
C PRO A 84 0.81 -7.58 14.81
N VAL A 85 -0.35 -7.29 14.21
CA VAL A 85 -1.65 -7.24 14.91
C VAL A 85 -2.56 -8.39 14.50
N PHE A 86 -2.53 -8.79 13.24
CA PHE A 86 -3.51 -9.72 12.67
C PHE A 86 -2.89 -11.08 12.33
N ASP A 87 -3.61 -12.14 12.69
CA ASP A 87 -3.32 -13.49 12.22
C ASP A 87 -3.97 -13.69 10.85
N MET A 88 -3.17 -13.98 9.83
CA MET A 88 -3.68 -14.09 8.46
C MET A 88 -4.59 -15.30 8.24
N GLU A 89 -4.51 -16.33 9.06
CA GLU A 89 -5.45 -17.46 8.99
C GLU A 89 -6.82 -17.07 9.55
N GLU A 90 -6.85 -16.33 10.68
CA GLU A 90 -8.08 -15.83 11.28
C GLU A 90 -8.74 -14.76 10.38
N GLU A 91 -7.96 -13.81 9.88
CA GLU A 91 -8.45 -12.71 9.02
C GLU A 91 -9.07 -13.22 7.72
N GLN A 92 -8.46 -14.20 7.07
CA GLN A 92 -9.01 -14.81 5.87
C GLN A 92 -10.38 -15.43 6.11
N LEU A 93 -10.54 -16.15 7.22
CA LEU A 93 -11.82 -16.79 7.58
C LEU A 93 -12.90 -15.74 7.86
N ALA A 94 -12.56 -14.66 8.56
CA ALA A 94 -13.49 -13.58 8.88
C ALA A 94 -14.02 -12.87 7.62
N VAL A 95 -13.16 -12.65 6.62
CA VAL A 95 -13.55 -11.95 5.39
C VAL A 95 -14.31 -12.84 4.41
N ILE A 96 -14.01 -14.15 4.32
CA ILE A 96 -14.76 -15.10 3.49
C ILE A 96 -16.22 -15.18 3.94
N GLN A 97 -16.50 -15.02 5.23
CA GLN A 97 -17.85 -15.04 5.80
C GLN A 97 -18.68 -13.80 5.49
N THR A 98 -18.04 -12.71 5.02
CA THR A 98 -18.76 -11.48 4.66
C THR A 98 -18.99 -11.43 3.15
N ASP A 99 -20.26 -11.36 2.73
CA ASP A 99 -20.63 -11.23 1.32
C ASP A 99 -20.03 -9.95 0.70
N VAL A 100 -19.30 -10.11 -0.40
CA VAL A 100 -18.65 -8.99 -1.11
C VAL A 100 -19.68 -7.95 -1.57
N ALA A 101 -20.92 -8.35 -1.89
CA ALA A 101 -22.00 -7.45 -2.28
C ALA A 101 -22.44 -6.51 -1.13
N GLN A 102 -22.26 -6.93 0.12
CA GLN A 102 -22.57 -6.10 1.29
C GLN A 102 -21.40 -5.19 1.70
N LYS A 103 -20.23 -5.37 1.09
CA LYS A 103 -19.03 -4.59 1.40
C LYS A 103 -18.96 -3.22 0.71
N VAL A 104 -19.89 -2.92 -0.19
CA VAL A 104 -20.09 -1.58 -0.72
C VAL A 104 -20.79 -0.78 0.37
N ALA A 105 -20.07 -0.49 1.43
CA ALA A 105 -20.60 0.29 2.53
C ALA A 105 -20.87 1.71 2.04
N TRP A 106 -22.05 2.20 2.31
CA TRP A 106 -22.29 3.62 2.51
C TRP A 106 -21.10 4.24 3.23
N ILE A 107 -20.70 5.44 2.81
CA ILE A 107 -19.75 6.25 3.58
C ILE A 107 -20.42 6.44 4.95
N ALA A 108 -20.10 5.56 5.90
CA ALA A 108 -20.53 5.76 7.25
C ALA A 108 -19.95 7.10 7.71
N PRO A 109 -20.75 8.01 8.25
CA PRO A 109 -20.21 9.29 8.72
C PRO A 109 -19.11 8.99 9.72
N VAL A 110 -17.96 9.65 9.56
CA VAL A 110 -16.83 9.52 10.46
C VAL A 110 -17.29 9.92 11.85
N THR A 111 -17.17 8.99 12.78
CA THR A 111 -17.54 9.23 14.16
C THR A 111 -16.47 10.04 14.88
N GLU A 112 -16.82 10.68 16.00
CA GLU A 112 -15.85 11.34 16.86
C GLU A 112 -14.79 10.34 17.40
N ALA A 113 -15.19 9.08 17.62
CA ALA A 113 -14.29 8.00 18.01
C ALA A 113 -13.25 7.66 16.89
N ASP A 114 -13.65 7.71 15.62
CA ASP A 114 -12.71 7.51 14.50
C ASP A 114 -11.72 8.66 14.41
N ARG A 115 -12.16 9.90 14.60
CA ARG A 115 -11.27 11.08 14.64
C ARG A 115 -10.29 10.99 15.81
N ALA A 116 -10.75 10.61 16.99
CA ALA A 116 -9.91 10.44 18.18
C ALA A 116 -8.88 9.33 17.96
N ALA A 117 -9.29 8.19 17.39
CA ALA A 117 -8.40 7.08 17.06
C ALA A 117 -7.33 7.50 16.03
N HIS A 118 -7.71 8.28 15.01
CA HIS A 118 -6.78 8.82 14.03
C HIS A 118 -5.77 9.78 14.68
N GLN A 119 -6.24 10.70 15.52
CA GLN A 119 -5.36 11.63 16.24
C GLN A 119 -4.39 10.90 17.18
N ALA A 120 -4.86 9.86 17.88
CA ALA A 120 -4.01 9.03 18.71
C ALA A 120 -2.94 8.27 17.89
N PHE A 121 -3.35 7.74 16.72
CA PHE A 121 -2.42 7.10 15.79
C PHE A 121 -1.34 8.09 15.30
N LEU A 122 -1.74 9.27 14.84
CA LEU A 122 -0.80 10.31 14.39
C LEU A 122 0.14 10.76 15.53
N ALA A 123 -0.36 10.87 16.75
CA ALA A 123 0.46 11.20 17.91
C ALA A 123 1.49 10.10 18.19
N GLY A 124 1.09 8.82 18.12
CA GLY A 124 2.00 7.68 18.23
C GLY A 124 3.05 7.66 17.12
N MET A 125 2.66 7.96 15.88
CA MET A 125 3.59 8.04 14.75
C MET A 125 4.63 9.16 14.91
N ARG A 126 4.26 10.29 15.50
CA ARG A 126 5.18 11.42 15.78
C ARG A 126 6.21 11.09 16.86
N LEU A 127 5.91 10.14 17.75
CA LEU A 127 6.85 9.65 18.77
C LEU A 127 7.82 8.61 18.23
N ALA A 128 7.52 7.97 17.11
CA ALA A 128 8.44 7.06 16.44
C ALA A 128 9.56 7.85 15.74
N PRO A 129 10.80 7.34 15.71
CA PRO A 129 11.83 7.93 14.85
C PRO A 129 11.34 8.08 13.43
N PRO A 130 11.71 9.15 12.69
CA PRO A 130 11.22 9.41 11.34
C PRO A 130 11.47 8.28 10.35
N ASP A 131 12.48 7.44 10.62
CA ASP A 131 12.90 6.31 9.82
C ASP A 131 12.47 4.94 10.37
N ALA A 132 11.72 4.89 11.49
CA ALA A 132 11.34 3.64 12.16
C ALA A 132 10.72 2.62 11.21
N TRP A 133 9.85 3.08 10.33
CA TRP A 133 9.16 2.23 9.35
C TRP A 133 10.03 1.83 8.16
N GLN A 134 11.12 2.56 7.92
CA GLN A 134 12.06 2.26 6.85
C GLN A 134 12.93 1.05 7.17
N HIS A 135 13.03 0.66 8.45
CA HIS A 135 13.80 -0.49 8.93
C HIS A 135 12.91 -1.63 9.43
N LEU A 136 11.63 -1.60 9.07
CA LEU A 136 10.65 -2.60 9.52
C LEU A 136 10.94 -4.02 8.98
N LEU A 137 11.60 -4.14 7.83
CA LEU A 137 11.81 -5.42 7.16
C LEU A 137 13.23 -5.94 7.36
N ARG A 138 13.33 -7.25 7.55
CA ARG A 138 14.59 -8.02 7.54
C ARG A 138 14.47 -9.22 6.61
N VAL A 139 15.58 -9.67 6.07
CA VAL A 139 15.65 -10.88 5.24
C VAL A 139 16.46 -11.94 5.98
N THR A 140 15.84 -13.09 6.26
CA THR A 140 16.47 -14.21 6.98
C THR A 140 17.36 -15.04 6.05
N GLN A 141 18.13 -15.95 6.63
CA GLN A 141 18.98 -16.90 5.89
C GLN A 141 18.20 -17.88 5.00
N ASP A 142 16.87 -17.99 5.18
CA ASP A 142 16.00 -18.83 4.35
C ASP A 142 15.76 -18.24 2.96
N CYS A 143 16.32 -17.07 2.66
CA CYS A 143 16.24 -16.45 1.34
C CYS A 143 16.97 -17.30 0.30
N ILE A 144 16.27 -17.64 -0.79
CA ILE A 144 16.78 -18.44 -1.91
C ILE A 144 17.06 -17.59 -3.17
N GLY A 145 17.07 -16.28 -3.07
CA GLY A 145 17.39 -15.39 -4.19
C GLY A 145 16.37 -15.39 -5.35
N CYS A 146 15.13 -15.85 -5.14
CA CYS A 146 14.15 -16.01 -6.23
C CYS A 146 13.63 -14.68 -6.83
N GLY A 147 13.88 -13.53 -6.23
CA GLY A 147 13.53 -12.21 -6.75
C GLY A 147 12.05 -11.82 -6.68
N ILE A 148 11.17 -12.68 -6.20
CA ILE A 148 9.72 -12.39 -6.14
C ILE A 148 9.44 -11.11 -5.33
N CYS A 149 10.08 -10.95 -4.17
CA CYS A 149 9.90 -9.78 -3.31
C CYS A 149 10.32 -8.47 -3.99
N GLN A 150 11.34 -8.49 -4.84
CA GLN A 150 11.75 -7.36 -5.67
C GLN A 150 10.68 -7.04 -6.72
N GLN A 151 10.16 -8.05 -7.40
CA GLN A 151 9.19 -7.88 -8.48
C GLN A 151 7.82 -7.40 -8.01
N VAL A 152 7.40 -7.76 -6.79
CA VAL A 152 6.12 -7.30 -6.22
C VAL A 152 6.21 -5.96 -5.48
N CYS A 153 7.40 -5.40 -5.32
CA CYS A 153 7.58 -4.15 -4.57
C CYS A 153 7.19 -2.92 -5.41
N PRO A 154 6.12 -2.20 -5.06
CA PRO A 154 5.64 -1.06 -5.86
C PRO A 154 6.57 0.16 -5.78
N SER A 155 7.46 0.21 -4.80
CA SER A 155 8.38 1.32 -4.55
C SER A 155 9.84 0.99 -4.82
N ALA A 156 10.12 -0.20 -5.39
CA ALA A 156 11.49 -0.69 -5.66
C ALA A 156 12.40 -0.65 -4.41
N SER A 157 11.83 -0.96 -3.24
CA SER A 157 12.57 -0.98 -1.97
C SER A 157 13.15 -2.35 -1.62
N ILE A 158 13.16 -3.28 -2.57
CA ILE A 158 13.86 -4.56 -2.45
C ILE A 158 14.74 -4.74 -3.69
N ARG A 159 15.99 -5.12 -3.48
CA ARG A 159 16.94 -5.49 -4.55
C ARG A 159 17.56 -6.85 -4.26
N LEU A 160 18.09 -7.51 -5.27
CA LEU A 160 18.94 -8.69 -5.11
C LEU A 160 20.41 -8.27 -5.13
N VAL A 161 21.17 -8.73 -4.14
CA VAL A 161 22.60 -8.58 -4.03
C VAL A 161 23.18 -9.96 -3.71
N GLU A 162 24.08 -10.46 -4.52
CA GLU A 162 24.69 -11.78 -4.36
C GLU A 162 23.65 -12.90 -4.10
N ASP A 163 22.63 -12.96 -4.95
CA ASP A 163 21.51 -13.90 -4.85
C ASP A 163 20.73 -13.85 -3.52
N ARG A 164 20.75 -12.71 -2.84
CA ARG A 164 19.95 -12.44 -1.64
C ARG A 164 19.13 -11.18 -1.78
N ALA A 165 17.92 -11.20 -1.24
CA ALA A 165 17.14 -9.98 -1.15
C ALA A 165 17.69 -9.07 -0.04
N GLU A 166 17.79 -7.79 -0.36
CA GLU A 166 18.08 -6.72 0.60
C GLU A 166 16.98 -5.68 0.58
N HIS A 167 16.61 -5.19 1.77
CA HIS A 167 15.69 -4.07 1.90
C HIS A 167 16.45 -2.75 1.77
N VAL A 168 16.00 -1.89 0.86
CA VAL A 168 16.52 -0.54 0.65
C VAL A 168 15.58 0.45 1.34
N PRO A 169 16.01 1.09 2.44
CA PRO A 169 15.19 2.07 3.14
C PRO A 169 14.95 3.35 2.32
N GLY A 170 14.07 4.22 2.79
CA GLY A 170 13.81 5.56 2.21
C GLY A 170 12.61 5.63 1.28
N ARG A 171 12.20 4.52 0.65
CA ARG A 171 11.06 4.49 -0.29
C ARG A 171 9.96 3.48 0.09
N CYS A 172 10.20 2.67 1.11
CA CYS A 172 9.29 1.62 1.53
C CYS A 172 7.92 2.19 1.94
N GLN A 173 6.84 1.64 1.36
CA GLN A 173 5.47 2.01 1.70
C GLN A 173 4.89 1.16 2.83
N THR A 174 5.69 0.27 3.43
CA THR A 174 5.25 -0.68 4.49
C THR A 174 4.03 -1.53 4.11
N CYS A 175 3.82 -1.76 2.82
CA CYS A 175 2.66 -2.49 2.28
C CYS A 175 2.73 -4.01 2.51
N LEU A 176 3.85 -4.52 2.96
CA LEU A 176 4.14 -5.94 3.24
C LEU A 176 3.97 -6.90 2.05
N ALA A 177 3.78 -6.42 0.82
CA ALA A 177 3.66 -7.27 -0.36
C ALA A 177 4.83 -8.26 -0.50
N CYS A 178 6.06 -7.81 -0.22
CA CYS A 178 7.25 -8.65 -0.24
C CYS A 178 7.25 -9.76 0.83
N ALA A 179 6.72 -9.48 2.02
CA ALA A 179 6.59 -10.47 3.10
C ALA A 179 5.53 -11.52 2.77
N HIS A 180 4.36 -11.07 2.28
CA HIS A 180 3.24 -11.94 1.90
C HIS A 180 3.53 -12.79 0.65
N ALA A 181 4.31 -12.29 -0.31
CA ALA A 181 4.65 -13.01 -1.53
C ALA A 181 5.85 -13.95 -1.41
N CYS A 182 6.64 -13.88 -0.33
CA CYS A 182 7.84 -14.67 -0.16
C CYS A 182 7.52 -16.17 0.04
N PRO A 183 7.92 -17.07 -0.88
CA PRO A 183 7.60 -18.50 -0.78
C PRO A 183 8.32 -19.19 0.38
N ARG A 184 9.45 -18.63 0.81
CA ARG A 184 10.24 -19.13 1.95
C ARG A 184 9.95 -18.38 3.26
N LYS A 185 9.03 -17.40 3.25
CA LYS A 185 8.77 -16.52 4.41
C LYS A 185 10.05 -15.85 4.93
N ALA A 186 11.04 -15.70 4.08
CA ALA A 186 12.34 -15.15 4.43
C ALA A 186 12.31 -13.62 4.66
N VAL A 187 11.32 -12.93 4.08
CA VAL A 187 11.08 -11.52 4.38
C VAL A 187 10.15 -11.45 5.60
N GLN A 188 10.69 -10.95 6.70
CA GLN A 188 10.04 -10.86 8.00
C GLN A 188 10.12 -9.44 8.55
N LEU A 189 9.32 -9.15 9.56
CA LEU A 189 9.40 -7.88 10.26
C LEU A 189 10.50 -7.91 11.35
N THR A 190 11.02 -6.75 11.67
CA THR A 190 11.93 -6.55 12.81
C THR A 190 11.18 -6.47 14.14
N VAL A 191 9.86 -6.28 14.10
CA VAL A 191 8.95 -6.35 15.24
C VAL A 191 8.24 -7.71 15.26
N PRO A 192 7.74 -8.17 16.42
CA PRO A 192 7.02 -9.43 16.51
C PRO A 192 5.80 -9.48 15.59
N GLU A 193 5.62 -10.60 14.89
CA GLU A 193 4.44 -10.91 14.10
C GLU A 193 3.48 -11.77 14.94
N LYS A 194 2.17 -11.56 14.83
CA LYS A 194 1.18 -12.34 15.60
C LYS A 194 1.21 -13.82 15.20
N ASN A 195 1.32 -14.11 13.90
CA ASN A 195 1.53 -15.45 13.37
C ASN A 195 2.60 -15.44 12.26
N PRO A 196 3.88 -15.69 12.59
CA PRO A 196 4.96 -15.69 11.59
C PRO A 196 4.82 -16.76 10.50
N SER A 197 3.99 -17.78 10.74
CA SER A 197 3.73 -18.86 9.79
C SER A 197 2.67 -18.51 8.77
N ALA A 198 1.78 -17.57 9.07
CA ALA A 198 0.70 -17.16 8.19
C ALA A 198 1.12 -16.07 7.22
N ARG A 199 0.66 -16.17 5.99
CA ARG A 199 0.81 -15.16 4.93
C ARG A 199 -0.48 -15.13 4.12
N TYR A 200 -0.80 -13.97 3.58
CA TYR A 200 -2.02 -13.79 2.79
C TYR A 200 -1.69 -13.28 1.38
N ARG A 201 -2.35 -13.84 0.41
CA ARG A 201 -2.49 -13.31 -0.94
C ARG A 201 -3.95 -13.44 -1.36
N ASN A 202 -4.49 -12.40 -1.96
CA ASN A 202 -5.85 -12.45 -2.47
C ASN A 202 -6.00 -13.62 -3.46
N PRO A 203 -6.93 -14.57 -3.24
CA PRO A 203 -7.09 -15.74 -4.10
C PRO A 203 -7.54 -15.41 -5.54
N HIS A 204 -8.09 -14.21 -5.74
CA HIS A 204 -8.55 -13.73 -7.06
C HIS A 204 -7.49 -12.93 -7.81
N VAL A 205 -6.29 -12.72 -7.23
CA VAL A 205 -5.17 -12.03 -7.87
C VAL A 205 -3.95 -12.95 -7.88
N THR A 206 -3.54 -13.36 -9.05
CA THR A 206 -2.36 -14.21 -9.20
C THR A 206 -1.07 -13.44 -8.94
N LEU A 207 -0.02 -14.15 -8.51
CA LEU A 207 1.30 -13.54 -8.34
C LEU A 207 1.81 -12.92 -9.66
N ARG A 208 1.49 -13.53 -10.79
CA ARG A 208 1.86 -13.04 -12.12
C ARG A 208 1.21 -11.69 -12.42
N GLU A 209 -0.07 -11.54 -12.14
CA GLU A 209 -0.79 -10.25 -12.33
C GLU A 209 -0.20 -9.16 -11.45
N LEU A 210 0.12 -9.49 -10.19
CA LEU A 210 0.74 -8.55 -9.27
C LEU A 210 2.12 -8.07 -9.77
N ILE A 211 2.94 -8.99 -10.28
CA ILE A 211 4.25 -8.68 -10.86
C ILE A 211 4.08 -7.83 -12.14
N GLN A 212 3.16 -8.20 -13.03
CA GLN A 212 2.90 -7.46 -14.26
C GLN A 212 2.41 -6.04 -14.00
N ALA A 213 1.60 -5.84 -12.96
CA ALA A 213 1.15 -4.51 -12.56
C ALA A 213 2.31 -3.57 -12.20
N ASN A 214 3.38 -4.11 -11.59
CA ASN A 214 4.58 -3.32 -11.23
C ASN A 214 5.54 -3.10 -12.41
N GLN A 215 5.41 -3.84 -13.49
CA GLN A 215 6.30 -3.75 -14.66
C GLN A 215 5.76 -2.83 -15.76
N GLN A 216 4.66 -2.14 -15.56
CA GLN A 216 4.12 -1.22 -16.56
C GLN A 216 5.07 -0.04 -16.82
N PRO A 217 5.14 0.48 -18.05
CA PRO A 217 5.96 1.63 -18.39
C PRO A 217 5.65 2.82 -17.46
N GLY A 218 6.67 3.30 -16.74
CA GLY A 218 6.54 4.35 -15.73
C GLY A 218 6.52 3.87 -14.28
N CYS A 219 6.41 2.57 -14.02
CA CYS A 219 6.53 1.98 -12.67
C CYS A 219 7.97 1.57 -12.32
N ALA A 220 8.89 1.49 -13.28
CA ALA A 220 10.29 1.21 -13.02
C ALA A 220 10.91 2.39 -12.26
N GLY A 221 11.51 2.12 -11.09
CA GLY A 221 12.39 3.08 -10.42
C GLY A 221 13.56 3.46 -11.34
N PRO A 222 14.31 4.52 -11.03
CA PRO A 222 15.43 4.95 -11.86
C PRO A 222 16.36 3.77 -12.07
N ALA A 223 16.65 3.45 -13.34
CA ALA A 223 17.72 2.54 -13.69
C ALA A 223 19.00 3.07 -13.04
N GLU A 224 19.70 2.22 -12.29
CA GLU A 224 21.03 2.55 -11.82
C GLU A 224 21.85 2.88 -13.06
N THR A 225 22.30 4.12 -13.19
CA THR A 225 23.32 4.48 -14.18
C THR A 225 24.57 3.71 -13.78
N GLU A 226 24.91 2.72 -14.60
CA GLU A 226 26.20 2.04 -14.50
C GLU A 226 27.28 3.11 -14.43
N GLY A 227 27.88 3.26 -13.24
CA GLY A 227 29.04 4.09 -13.02
C GLY A 227 30.17 3.57 -13.91
N GLY A 228 30.51 4.35 -14.92
CA GLY A 228 31.57 4.03 -15.84
C GLY A 228 32.86 3.68 -15.08
N ARG A 229 33.41 2.54 -15.39
CA ARG A 229 34.80 2.21 -15.10
C ARG A 229 35.69 3.17 -15.90
N VAL A 230 36.45 3.92 -15.19
CA VAL A 230 37.71 4.49 -15.67
C VAL A 230 38.85 3.84 -14.87
#